data_24106c4cd2037bf99c87eff9a2a4f4cd
#
_entry.id   24106c4cd2037bf99c87eff9a2a4f4cd
#
_cell.length_a   1.000
_cell.length_b   1.000
_cell.length_c   1.000
_cell.angle_alpha   90.00
_cell.angle_beta   90.00
_cell.angle_gamma   90.00
#
_symmetry.space_group_name_H-M   'P 1'
#
loop_
_entity.id
_entity.type
_entity.pdbx_description
1 polymer ?
#
loop_
_entity_poly.entity_id
_entity_poly.type
_entity_poly.pdbx_seq_one_letter_code
_entity_poly.pdbx_strand_id
1 'polypeptide(L)'
;MPKLKKITTNSTPAEKEKLVFDLIHWLDKRNLFMDIHIYANHKCWSSDYYDKTLKNNMSVIEDPKIAKNKFYVTDNVTAKDYIEYANEDLITMSFEGPLYHEINYSDGKTYNDLRTFFEKRGLYFELGYAWSLSTYEV
;
A
#
# COMPACT_ATOMS: atom_id res chain seq x y z
N MET A 1 11.92 -22.32 -6.20
CA MET A 1 11.43 -20.96 -5.83
C MET A 1 11.09 -20.94 -4.37
N PRO A 2 11.69 -20.01 -3.62
CA PRO A 2 11.28 -19.86 -2.24
C PRO A 2 9.81 -19.40 -2.17
N LYS A 3 9.07 -19.97 -1.26
CA LYS A 3 7.71 -19.52 -0.99
C LYS A 3 7.76 -18.13 -0.39
N LEU A 4 6.83 -17.27 -0.82
CA LEU A 4 6.63 -16.00 -0.16
C LEU A 4 6.13 -16.23 1.25
N LYS A 5 6.63 -15.44 2.20
CA LYS A 5 6.21 -15.57 3.58
C LYS A 5 4.79 -15.05 3.74
N LYS A 6 3.94 -15.82 4.42
CA LYS A 6 2.60 -15.38 4.76
C LYS A 6 2.65 -14.29 5.81
N ILE A 7 1.81 -13.29 5.64
CA ILE A 7 1.66 -12.18 6.57
C ILE A 7 0.37 -12.37 7.35
N THR A 8 0.46 -12.13 8.66
CA THR A 8 -0.68 -12.20 9.57
C THR A 8 -0.67 -10.97 10.46
N THR A 9 -1.72 -10.79 11.25
CA THR A 9 -1.76 -9.71 12.24
C THR A 9 -0.62 -9.82 13.26
N ASN A 10 -0.08 -11.02 13.44
CA ASN A 10 1.02 -11.29 14.38
C ASN A 10 2.40 -11.21 13.73
N SER A 11 2.48 -10.91 12.44
CA SER A 11 3.77 -10.70 11.78
C SER A 11 4.49 -9.51 12.40
N THR A 12 5.83 -9.54 12.35
CA THR A 12 6.63 -8.45 12.90
C THR A 12 6.44 -7.17 12.11
N PRO A 13 6.71 -5.99 12.71
CA PRO A 13 6.71 -4.75 11.96
C PRO A 13 7.61 -4.80 10.72
N ALA A 14 8.80 -5.40 10.83
CA ALA A 14 9.72 -5.52 9.69
C ALA A 14 9.11 -6.35 8.55
N GLU A 15 8.40 -7.42 8.87
CA GLU A 15 7.74 -8.26 7.86
C GLU A 15 6.61 -7.51 7.16
N LYS A 16 5.83 -6.73 7.89
CA LYS A 16 4.76 -5.91 7.33
C LYS A 16 5.32 -4.79 6.45
N GLU A 17 6.45 -4.18 6.85
CA GLU A 17 7.10 -3.16 6.03
C GLU A 17 7.69 -3.74 4.76
N LYS A 18 8.23 -4.95 4.82
CA LYS A 18 8.68 -5.63 3.60
C LYS A 18 7.53 -5.83 2.62
N LEU A 19 6.35 -6.19 3.12
CA LEU A 19 5.16 -6.29 2.28
C LEU A 19 4.83 -4.95 1.63
N VAL A 20 4.92 -3.85 2.38
CA VAL A 20 4.71 -2.51 1.83
C VAL A 20 5.69 -2.23 0.68
N PHE A 21 6.98 -2.53 0.88
CA PHE A 21 7.99 -2.30 -0.15
C PHE A 21 7.75 -3.18 -1.38
N ASP A 22 7.37 -4.44 -1.19
CA ASP A 22 7.01 -5.33 -2.29
C ASP A 22 5.81 -4.78 -3.08
N LEU A 23 4.81 -4.23 -2.37
CA LEU A 23 3.65 -3.62 -3.00
C LEU A 23 4.03 -2.36 -3.79
N ILE A 24 4.90 -1.52 -3.24
CA ILE A 24 5.39 -0.34 -3.95
C ILE A 24 6.07 -0.75 -5.26
N HIS A 25 6.94 -1.76 -5.22
CA HIS A 25 7.62 -2.25 -6.42
C HIS A 25 6.63 -2.85 -7.43
N TRP A 26 5.63 -3.58 -6.93
CA TRP A 26 4.58 -4.14 -7.78
C TRP A 26 3.81 -3.05 -8.52
N LEU A 27 3.44 -1.99 -7.80
CA LEU A 27 2.73 -0.85 -8.36
C LEU A 27 3.60 -0.09 -9.37
N ASP A 28 4.86 0.17 -9.02
CA ASP A 28 5.78 0.92 -9.88
C ASP A 28 6.00 0.20 -11.21
N LYS A 29 6.20 -1.10 -11.19
CA LYS A 29 6.40 -1.89 -12.41
C LYS A 29 5.22 -1.83 -13.38
N ARG A 30 4.04 -1.51 -12.89
CA ARG A 30 2.82 -1.39 -13.67
C ARG A 30 2.43 0.05 -13.96
N ASN A 31 3.31 1.01 -13.63
CA ASN A 31 3.06 2.44 -13.77
C ASN A 31 1.83 2.90 -12.97
N LEU A 32 1.62 2.30 -11.81
CA LEU A 32 0.48 2.57 -10.95
C LEU A 32 0.84 3.30 -9.66
N PHE A 33 2.15 3.55 -9.43
CA PHE A 33 2.59 4.17 -8.18
C PHE A 33 2.52 5.70 -8.27
N MET A 34 1.30 6.20 -8.31
CA MET A 34 0.96 7.64 -8.34
C MET A 34 -0.33 7.84 -7.54
N ASP A 35 -0.36 8.87 -6.72
CA ASP A 35 -1.50 9.17 -5.84
C ASP A 35 -1.85 7.99 -4.92
N ILE A 36 -0.82 7.38 -4.35
CA ILE A 36 -0.91 6.21 -3.48
C ILE A 36 -0.48 6.57 -2.06
N HIS A 37 -1.29 6.14 -1.09
CA HIS A 37 -0.94 6.14 0.32
C HIS A 37 -1.12 4.73 0.86
N ILE A 38 -0.08 4.19 1.47
CA ILE A 38 -0.11 2.86 2.08
C ILE A 38 0.12 3.01 3.57
N TYR A 39 -0.78 2.48 4.38
CA TYR A 39 -0.75 2.59 5.84
C TYR A 39 -0.44 1.24 6.46
N ALA A 40 0.57 1.21 7.33
CA ALA A 40 0.91 0.05 8.14
C ALA A 40 1.80 0.50 9.30
N ASN A 41 1.76 -0.21 10.43
CA ASN A 41 2.64 0.04 11.58
C ASN A 41 2.62 1.49 12.07
N HIS A 42 1.47 2.17 12.00
CA HIS A 42 1.33 3.59 12.36
C HIS A 42 2.21 4.51 11.52
N LYS A 43 2.46 4.12 10.27
CA LYS A 43 3.19 4.91 9.28
C LYS A 43 2.36 5.00 8.00
N CYS A 44 2.66 6.02 7.19
CA CYS A 44 2.09 6.15 5.85
C CYS A 44 3.22 6.28 4.83
N TRP A 45 3.25 5.38 3.85
CA TRP A 45 4.17 5.47 2.71
C TRP A 45 3.41 6.09 1.54
N SER A 46 3.98 7.13 0.96
CA SER A 46 3.33 7.92 -0.10
C SER A 46 4.17 7.94 -1.35
N SER A 47 3.51 7.86 -2.51
CA SER A 47 4.16 7.98 -3.81
C SER A 47 4.66 9.39 -4.09
N ASP A 48 3.99 10.40 -3.52
CA ASP A 48 4.25 11.80 -3.82
C ASP A 48 4.47 12.59 -2.53
N TYR A 49 5.17 13.70 -2.66
CA TYR A 49 5.36 14.62 -1.55
C TYR A 49 4.05 15.36 -1.28
N TYR A 50 3.45 15.05 -0.15
CA TYR A 50 2.23 15.72 0.25
C TYR A 50 2.49 16.72 1.35
N ASP A 51 1.79 17.65 1.25
CA ASP A 51 1.18 18.64 2.05
C ASP A 51 1.80 18.94 3.41
N LYS A 52 1.48 20.13 3.76
CA LYS A 52 1.88 20.87 4.95
C LYS A 52 1.59 20.16 6.28
N THR A 53 0.56 19.34 6.35
CA THR A 53 0.18 18.66 7.60
C THR A 53 1.05 17.44 7.91
N LEU A 54 1.55 16.78 6.88
CA LEU A 54 2.43 15.62 7.02
C LEU A 54 3.90 16.00 6.97
N LYS A 55 4.19 17.20 6.53
CA LYS A 55 5.53 17.69 6.20
C LYS A 55 6.56 17.53 7.31
N ASN A 56 6.18 17.78 8.55
CA ASN A 56 7.10 17.76 9.68
C ASN A 56 7.54 16.36 10.09
N ASN A 57 6.79 15.34 9.70
CA ASN A 57 7.08 13.95 10.07
C ASN A 57 7.43 13.09 8.85
N MET A 58 7.58 13.72 7.69
CA MET A 58 7.83 13.02 6.44
C MET A 58 9.32 12.89 6.17
N SER A 59 9.74 11.68 5.84
CA SER A 59 11.11 11.37 5.43
C SER A 59 11.14 10.84 4.01
N VAL A 60 12.24 11.08 3.30
CA VAL A 60 12.45 10.55 1.96
C VAL A 60 13.13 9.20 2.07
N ILE A 61 12.62 8.21 1.32
CA ILE A 61 13.27 6.92 1.17
C ILE A 61 13.76 6.82 -0.27
N GLU A 62 15.07 6.68 -0.43
CA GLU A 62 15.67 6.50 -1.73
C GLU A 62 15.57 5.04 -2.15
N ASP A 63 15.09 4.79 -3.36
CA ASP A 63 14.95 3.46 -3.91
C ASP A 63 15.27 3.49 -5.40
N PRO A 64 16.49 3.07 -5.80
CA PRO A 64 16.88 3.12 -7.21
C PRO A 64 16.12 2.12 -8.09
N LYS A 65 15.34 1.22 -7.49
CA LYS A 65 14.58 0.21 -8.23
C LYS A 65 13.26 0.74 -8.79
N ILE A 66 12.83 1.92 -8.36
CA ILE A 66 11.60 2.51 -8.88
C ILE A 66 11.90 3.71 -9.77
N ALA A 67 10.93 4.03 -10.65
CA ALA A 67 11.13 5.04 -11.70
C ALA A 67 11.50 6.42 -11.15
N LYS A 68 10.87 6.83 -10.04
CA LYS A 68 11.15 8.13 -9.41
C LYS A 68 12.34 8.13 -8.47
N ASN A 69 12.97 6.97 -8.25
CA ASN A 69 14.11 6.75 -7.36
C ASN A 69 13.84 7.06 -5.88
N LYS A 70 12.62 7.37 -5.51
CA LYS A 70 12.28 7.71 -4.12
C LYS A 70 10.78 7.63 -3.87
N PHE A 71 10.44 7.46 -2.61
CA PHE A 71 9.08 7.64 -2.10
C PHE A 71 9.20 8.21 -0.68
N TYR A 72 8.08 8.38 0.00
CA TYR A 72 8.05 9.10 1.27
C TYR A 72 7.40 8.26 2.34
N VAL A 73 7.86 8.44 3.59
CA VAL A 73 7.23 7.84 4.76
C VAL A 73 6.95 8.91 5.81
N THR A 74 5.77 8.83 6.42
CA THR A 74 5.36 9.69 7.52
C THR A 74 5.15 8.80 8.74
N ASP A 75 5.79 9.18 9.87
CA ASP A 75 5.63 8.46 11.12
C ASP A 75 4.43 8.97 11.90
N ASN A 76 3.97 8.18 12.88
CA ASN A 76 2.89 8.52 13.80
C ASN A 76 1.58 8.84 13.09
N VAL A 77 1.22 8.01 12.11
CA VAL A 77 -0.03 8.14 11.37
C VAL A 77 -0.98 7.02 11.78
N THR A 78 -2.21 7.38 12.10
CA THR A 78 -3.27 6.42 12.39
C THR A 78 -4.17 6.33 11.17
N ALA A 79 -4.19 5.17 10.53
CA ALA A 79 -4.93 4.97 9.27
C ALA A 79 -6.41 5.34 9.39
N LYS A 80 -7.04 5.02 10.53
CA LYS A 80 -8.46 5.32 10.75
C LYS A 80 -8.79 6.81 10.80
N ASP A 81 -7.79 7.66 11.00
CA ASP A 81 -8.00 9.12 10.95
C ASP A 81 -8.23 9.60 9.51
N TYR A 82 -7.86 8.80 8.52
CA TYR A 82 -7.93 9.16 7.09
C TYR A 82 -8.86 8.25 6.31
N ILE A 83 -9.00 6.98 6.73
CA ILE A 83 -9.76 5.97 6.00
C ILE A 83 -10.70 5.26 6.99
N GLU A 84 -12.01 5.41 6.77
CA GLU A 84 -13.03 4.93 7.69
C GLU A 84 -12.95 3.42 7.97
N TYR A 85 -12.69 2.62 6.94
CA TYR A 85 -12.68 1.16 7.05
C TYR A 85 -11.28 0.58 7.15
N ALA A 86 -10.33 1.36 7.66
CA ALA A 86 -8.93 0.94 7.76
C ALA A 86 -8.76 -0.28 8.67
N ASN A 87 -7.85 -1.17 8.28
CA ASN A 87 -7.37 -2.22 9.16
C ASN A 87 -5.95 -1.87 9.62
N GLU A 88 -5.83 -1.40 10.85
CA GLU A 88 -4.55 -0.97 11.41
C GLU A 88 -3.62 -2.11 11.78
N ASP A 89 -4.13 -3.33 11.84
CA ASP A 89 -3.31 -4.52 12.15
C ASP A 89 -2.57 -5.07 10.94
N LEU A 90 -2.95 -4.65 9.74
CA LEU A 90 -2.31 -5.07 8.49
C LEU A 90 -2.10 -3.85 7.60
N ILE A 91 -2.41 -3.96 6.31
CA ILE A 91 -2.22 -2.87 5.36
C ILE A 91 -3.56 -2.29 4.95
N THR A 92 -3.65 -0.97 4.93
CA THR A 92 -4.73 -0.21 4.31
C THR A 92 -4.10 0.71 3.27
N MET A 93 -4.76 0.91 2.15
CA MET A 93 -4.23 1.75 1.06
C MET A 93 -5.33 2.63 0.49
N SER A 94 -4.98 3.87 0.17
CA SER A 94 -5.82 4.73 -0.65
C SER A 94 -5.16 4.99 -2.00
N PHE A 95 -6.00 5.16 -3.03
CA PHE A 95 -5.53 5.32 -4.40
C PHE A 95 -6.54 6.15 -5.19
N GLU A 96 -6.09 7.28 -5.71
CA GLU A 96 -6.96 8.20 -6.45
C GLU A 96 -6.49 8.42 -7.89
N GLY A 97 -5.32 7.87 -8.26
CA GLY A 97 -4.74 8.02 -9.58
C GLY A 97 -4.97 6.81 -10.49
N PRO A 98 -3.92 6.34 -11.18
CA PRO A 98 -4.05 5.24 -12.15
C PRO A 98 -4.67 3.98 -11.59
N LEU A 99 -4.32 3.60 -10.34
CA LEU A 99 -4.88 2.39 -9.75
C LEU A 99 -6.39 2.49 -9.57
N TYR A 100 -6.89 3.68 -9.21
CA TYR A 100 -8.33 3.92 -9.12
C TYR A 100 -9.02 3.61 -10.45
N HIS A 101 -8.48 4.10 -11.56
CA HIS A 101 -9.03 3.86 -12.88
C HIS A 101 -8.99 2.38 -13.25
N GLU A 102 -7.88 1.71 -12.97
CA GLU A 102 -7.73 0.30 -13.29
C GLU A 102 -8.69 -0.59 -12.51
N ILE A 103 -8.92 -0.28 -11.24
CA ILE A 103 -9.83 -1.07 -10.41
C ILE A 103 -11.29 -0.83 -10.78
N ASN A 104 -11.66 0.41 -11.06
CA ASN A 104 -13.07 0.79 -11.18
C ASN A 104 -13.58 0.85 -12.62
N TYR A 105 -12.70 1.05 -13.61
CA TYR A 105 -13.12 1.33 -14.99
C TYR A 105 -12.46 0.46 -16.05
N SER A 106 -11.64 -0.51 -15.66
CA SER A 106 -10.99 -1.39 -16.61
C SER A 106 -11.68 -2.77 -16.65
N ASP A 107 -11.05 -3.72 -17.33
CA ASP A 107 -11.56 -5.08 -17.53
C ASP A 107 -11.42 -6.00 -16.32
N GLY A 108 -10.90 -5.51 -15.21
CA GLY A 108 -10.72 -6.31 -14.00
C GLY A 108 -9.38 -7.03 -13.91
N LYS A 109 -8.53 -6.91 -14.91
CA LYS A 109 -7.21 -7.59 -14.89
C LYS A 109 -6.35 -7.11 -13.73
N THR A 110 -6.22 -5.81 -13.57
CA THR A 110 -5.40 -5.24 -12.47
C THR A 110 -5.98 -5.61 -11.12
N TYR A 111 -7.29 -5.58 -10.95
CA TYR A 111 -7.95 -6.02 -9.73
C TYR A 111 -7.58 -7.47 -9.40
N ASN A 112 -7.68 -8.36 -10.37
CA ASN A 112 -7.36 -9.77 -10.18
C ASN A 112 -5.87 -10.00 -9.93
N ASP A 113 -4.99 -9.26 -10.59
CA ASP A 113 -3.54 -9.34 -10.38
C ASP A 113 -3.17 -8.86 -8.97
N LEU A 114 -3.80 -7.79 -8.49
CA LEU A 114 -3.58 -7.29 -7.14
C LEU A 114 -4.08 -8.29 -6.10
N ARG A 115 -5.24 -8.90 -6.35
CA ARG A 115 -5.76 -9.94 -5.49
C ARG A 115 -4.77 -11.11 -5.38
N THR A 116 -4.20 -11.53 -6.51
CA THR A 116 -3.20 -12.60 -6.53
C THR A 116 -1.94 -12.21 -5.75
N PHE A 117 -1.51 -10.96 -5.88
CA PHE A 117 -0.37 -10.45 -5.11
C PHE A 117 -0.57 -10.67 -3.61
N PHE A 118 -1.74 -10.33 -3.09
CA PHE A 118 -2.04 -10.52 -1.66
C PHE A 118 -2.28 -11.98 -1.31
N GLU A 119 -2.97 -12.74 -2.15
CA GLU A 119 -3.25 -14.16 -1.88
C GLU A 119 -1.96 -14.97 -1.70
N LYS A 120 -0.95 -14.69 -2.49
CA LYS A 120 0.36 -15.35 -2.36
C LYS A 120 1.02 -15.11 -1.01
N ARG A 121 0.59 -14.08 -0.29
CA ARG A 121 1.09 -13.71 1.02
C ARG A 121 0.11 -14.03 2.15
N GLY A 122 -0.95 -14.79 1.84
CA GLY A 122 -1.93 -15.20 2.83
C GLY A 122 -2.95 -14.14 3.18
N LEU A 123 -3.16 -13.17 2.30
CA LEU A 123 -4.06 -12.05 2.55
C LEU A 123 -5.14 -11.95 1.46
N TYR A 124 -6.25 -11.33 1.82
CA TYR A 124 -7.23 -10.85 0.85
C TYR A 124 -7.52 -9.39 1.16
N PHE A 125 -8.15 -8.68 0.23
CA PHE A 125 -8.54 -7.29 0.49
C PHE A 125 -10.02 -7.07 0.21
N GLU A 126 -10.56 -6.05 0.85
CA GLU A 126 -11.90 -5.55 0.61
C GLU A 126 -11.80 -4.05 0.30
N LEU A 127 -12.58 -3.62 -0.69
CA LEU A 127 -12.71 -2.20 -1.00
C LEU A 127 -13.59 -1.55 0.08
N GLY A 128 -13.11 -0.46 0.66
CA GLY A 128 -13.91 0.35 1.57
C GLY A 128 -14.76 1.33 0.76
N TYR A 129 -14.08 2.25 0.11
CA TYR A 129 -14.65 3.10 -0.93
C TYR A 129 -14.02 2.73 -2.26
N ALA A 130 -14.49 3.34 -3.36
CA ALA A 130 -13.90 3.09 -4.68
C ALA A 130 -12.40 3.41 -4.73
N TRP A 131 -11.89 4.21 -3.79
CA TRP A 131 -10.52 4.69 -3.75
C TRP A 131 -9.70 4.13 -2.57
N SER A 132 -10.21 3.13 -1.85
CA SER A 132 -9.49 2.56 -0.70
C SER A 132 -9.71 1.05 -0.59
N LEU A 133 -8.72 0.38 -0.01
CA LEU A 133 -8.84 -1.03 0.35
C LEU A 133 -8.14 -1.30 1.68
N SER A 134 -8.57 -2.37 2.34
CA SER A 134 -7.93 -2.90 3.53
C SER A 134 -7.71 -4.39 3.37
N THR A 135 -6.60 -4.87 3.93
CA THR A 135 -6.23 -6.28 3.82
C THR A 135 -6.55 -7.03 5.11
N TYR A 136 -6.79 -8.32 4.96
CA TYR A 136 -7.16 -9.22 6.06
C TYR A 136 -6.48 -10.56 5.86
N GLU A 137 -6.23 -11.29 6.95
CA GLU A 137 -5.70 -12.65 6.83
C GLU A 137 -6.77 -13.59 6.29
N VAL A 138 -6.30 -14.49 5.45
CA VAL A 138 -7.15 -15.58 4.95
C VAL A 138 -7.44 -16.59 6.05
#